data_bc0f2b2c2d5078198502c9aec7b1134c
#
_entry.id   bc0f2b2c2d5078198502c9aec7b1134c
#
_cell.length_a   1.000
_cell.length_b   1.000
_cell.length_c   1.000
_cell.angle_alpha   90.00
_cell.angle_beta   90.00
_cell.angle_gamma   90.00
#
_symmetry.space_group_name_H-M   'P 1'
#
loop_
_entity.id
_entity.type
_entity.pdbx_description
1 polymer ?
#
loop_
_entity_poly.entity_id
_entity_poly.type
_entity_poly.pdbx_seq_one_letter_code
_entity_poly.pdbx_strand_id
1 'polypeptide(L)'
;MKAILASAATAIGVALLFAGTGAHANEWGHMPAPIIPADNPLTQAAADLGKRLFEETRLSITGEHSCASCHQPHRHFTDGRRTAIGALGDVHPRNTPSLYNVAYNASYGWDDQGVTSLEEQHVIPMFNTEPVELGFSKKSIDSLTSDPHYQLAFQKAFQSTASTTNVIKAIASYLRTIRPPSTAFDRYVFHDEHDALSDAARRGLDLFFSPRLGCSTCHASLTFSGPIRHQASQAKPVFHVTGVSGSRHAFRAPTLRMIRHTAPYMHDGSLGTMEDVLKHYQSVSAPRIPRFQLKDTETQDLIEFLKTL
;
A
#
# COMPACT_ATOMS: atom_id res chain seq x y z
N MET A 1 22.87 -30.97 15.80
CA MET A 1 22.49 -30.03 16.86
C MET A 1 22.90 -28.56 16.66
N LYS A 2 23.78 -28.18 15.72
CA LYS A 2 24.18 -26.78 15.48
C LYS A 2 23.30 -26.01 14.46
N ALA A 3 22.47 -26.68 13.66
CA ALA A 3 21.63 -26.05 12.64
C ALA A 3 20.29 -25.53 13.18
N ILE A 4 19.80 -26.05 14.30
CA ILE A 4 18.48 -25.65 14.89
C ILE A 4 18.61 -24.32 15.65
N LEU A 5 19.80 -23.99 16.18
CA LEU A 5 20.02 -22.74 16.93
C LEU A 5 20.10 -21.49 16.01
N ALA A 6 20.50 -21.63 14.75
CA ALA A 6 20.59 -20.51 13.81
C ALA A 6 19.18 -20.04 13.36
N SER A 7 18.24 -20.97 13.17
CA SER A 7 16.86 -20.64 12.76
C SER A 7 16.08 -19.88 13.84
N ALA A 8 16.27 -20.26 15.11
CA ALA A 8 15.58 -19.57 16.22
C ALA A 8 16.11 -18.13 16.44
N ALA A 9 17.39 -17.89 16.21
CA ALA A 9 17.99 -16.57 16.36
C ALA A 9 17.50 -15.59 15.28
N THR A 10 17.25 -16.07 14.05
CA THR A 10 16.76 -15.22 12.96
C THR A 10 15.29 -14.86 13.17
N ALA A 11 14.46 -15.79 13.63
CA ALA A 11 13.06 -15.51 13.95
C ALA A 11 12.92 -14.51 15.12
N ILE A 12 13.76 -14.63 16.14
CA ILE A 12 13.82 -13.68 17.27
C ILE A 12 14.34 -12.31 16.80
N GLY A 13 15.32 -12.29 15.90
CA GLY A 13 15.86 -11.04 15.33
C GLY A 13 14.84 -10.29 14.48
N VAL A 14 14.04 -11.00 13.68
CA VAL A 14 12.95 -10.41 12.89
C VAL A 14 11.81 -9.93 13.80
N ALA A 15 11.44 -10.70 14.83
CA ALA A 15 10.42 -10.28 15.80
C ALA A 15 10.83 -9.03 16.58
N LEU A 16 12.13 -8.90 16.95
CA LEU A 16 12.66 -7.72 17.63
C LEU A 16 12.68 -6.46 16.74
N LEU A 17 12.88 -6.61 15.43
CA LEU A 17 12.76 -5.49 14.47
C LEU A 17 11.33 -4.94 14.38
N PHE A 18 10.34 -5.76 14.71
CA PHE A 18 8.92 -5.43 14.63
C PHE A 18 8.24 -5.29 16.01
N ALA A 19 8.92 -5.61 17.11
CA ALA A 19 8.41 -5.47 18.47
C ALA A 19 8.34 -3.99 18.88
N GLY A 20 7.37 -3.27 18.39
CA GLY A 20 6.98 -1.93 18.81
C GLY A 20 5.82 -2.00 19.80
N THR A 21 6.10 -1.81 21.07
CA THR A 21 5.24 -1.41 22.20
C THR A 21 3.75 -1.75 22.10
N GLY A 22 3.37 -2.88 22.71
CA GLY A 22 1.99 -3.28 22.90
C GLY A 22 1.26 -2.44 23.94
N ALA A 23 0.32 -1.61 23.50
CA ALA A 23 -0.77 -1.11 24.35
C ALA A 23 -2.11 -1.01 23.59
N HIS A 24 -2.13 -1.15 22.24
CA HIS A 24 -3.35 -1.06 21.43
C HIS A 24 -3.42 -2.17 20.36
N ALA A 25 -2.89 -3.35 20.67
CA ALA A 25 -2.76 -4.46 19.71
C ALA A 25 -4.11 -5.00 19.16
N ASN A 26 -5.22 -4.79 19.88
CA ASN A 26 -6.48 -5.45 19.54
C ASN A 26 -7.24 -4.85 18.35
N GLU A 27 -7.09 -3.53 18.08
CA GLU A 27 -7.79 -2.87 16.98
C GLU A 27 -6.97 -2.89 15.67
N TRP A 28 -5.63 -2.79 15.79
CA TRP A 28 -4.72 -2.65 14.64
C TRP A 28 -3.87 -3.93 14.42
N GLY A 29 -4.18 -5.02 15.10
CA GLY A 29 -3.36 -6.23 15.08
C GLY A 29 -1.96 -5.95 15.63
N HIS A 30 -0.92 -6.35 14.91
CA HIS A 30 0.48 -6.07 15.28
C HIS A 30 0.97 -4.69 14.81
N MET A 31 0.13 -3.93 14.13
CA MET A 31 0.47 -2.58 13.68
C MET A 31 0.22 -1.56 14.80
N PRO A 32 1.10 -0.56 14.96
CA PRO A 32 0.81 0.57 15.85
C PRO A 32 -0.39 1.36 15.32
N ALA A 33 -1.07 2.13 16.17
CA ALA A 33 -2.17 2.98 15.74
C ALA A 33 -1.71 4.00 14.67
N PRO A 34 -2.41 4.12 13.53
CA PRO A 34 -2.06 5.07 12.49
C PRO A 34 -2.29 6.51 12.95
N ILE A 35 -1.79 7.47 12.18
CA ILE A 35 -2.09 8.89 12.42
C ILE A 35 -3.55 9.15 12.07
N ILE A 36 -4.31 9.61 13.05
CA ILE A 36 -5.69 10.10 12.87
C ILE A 36 -5.65 11.63 13.01
N PRO A 37 -5.96 12.39 11.94
CA PRO A 37 -6.02 13.84 12.02
C PRO A 37 -7.09 14.32 13.00
N ALA A 38 -6.79 15.34 13.77
CA ALA A 38 -7.75 15.90 14.75
C ALA A 38 -9.02 16.45 14.09
N ASP A 39 -8.90 16.98 12.88
CA ASP A 39 -9.99 17.52 12.07
C ASP A 39 -10.72 16.46 11.21
N ASN A 40 -10.26 15.19 11.25
CA ASN A 40 -10.91 14.04 10.62
C ASN A 40 -10.81 12.81 11.53
N PRO A 41 -11.49 12.80 12.69
CA PRO A 41 -11.48 11.67 13.60
C PRO A 41 -12.09 10.44 12.93
N LEU A 42 -11.41 9.28 13.10
CA LEU A 42 -11.88 8.02 12.52
C LEU A 42 -13.09 7.51 13.31
N THR A 43 -14.26 7.56 12.68
CA THR A 43 -15.51 6.98 13.19
C THR A 43 -16.03 5.93 12.25
N GLN A 44 -16.78 4.94 12.76
CA GLN A 44 -17.41 3.93 11.92
C GLN A 44 -18.33 4.57 10.86
N ALA A 45 -19.09 5.61 11.24
CA ALA A 45 -19.99 6.30 10.32
C ALA A 45 -19.24 6.98 9.15
N ALA A 46 -18.07 7.60 9.44
CA ALA A 46 -17.25 8.20 8.40
C ALA A 46 -16.60 7.13 7.50
N ALA A 47 -16.13 6.01 8.06
CA ALA A 47 -15.56 4.91 7.29
C ALA A 47 -16.61 4.22 6.40
N ASP A 48 -17.81 3.96 6.91
CA ASP A 48 -18.91 3.37 6.13
C ASP A 48 -19.36 4.27 4.97
N LEU A 49 -19.47 5.57 5.22
CA LEU A 49 -19.75 6.56 4.17
C LEU A 49 -18.61 6.57 3.15
N GLY A 50 -17.36 6.57 3.62
CA GLY A 50 -16.17 6.55 2.78
C GLY A 50 -16.11 5.33 1.86
N LYS A 51 -16.47 4.15 2.37
CA LYS A 51 -16.58 2.93 1.56
C LYS A 51 -17.59 3.09 0.43
N ARG A 52 -18.77 3.62 0.71
CA ARG A 52 -19.81 3.88 -0.29
C ARG A 52 -19.34 4.90 -1.33
N LEU A 53 -18.67 5.97 -0.88
CA LEU A 53 -18.13 7.00 -1.78
C LEU A 53 -16.96 6.49 -2.63
N PHE A 54 -16.16 5.57 -2.12
CA PHE A 54 -15.08 4.92 -2.84
C PHE A 54 -15.60 4.12 -4.06
N GLU A 55 -16.80 3.58 -3.97
CA GLU A 55 -17.49 2.83 -5.03
C GLU A 55 -18.45 3.70 -5.85
N GLU A 56 -18.66 4.98 -5.47
CA GLU A 56 -19.66 5.87 -6.06
C GLU A 56 -19.21 6.45 -7.41
N THR A 57 -19.85 6.03 -8.47
CA THR A 57 -19.51 6.46 -9.84
C THR A 57 -19.92 7.90 -10.16
N ARG A 58 -20.95 8.45 -9.47
CA ARG A 58 -21.38 9.86 -9.65
C ARG A 58 -20.31 10.87 -9.26
N LEU A 59 -19.22 10.41 -8.61
CA LEU A 59 -18.07 11.27 -8.33
C LEU A 59 -17.24 11.55 -9.58
N SER A 60 -17.37 10.76 -10.65
CA SER A 60 -16.64 10.99 -11.90
C SER A 60 -17.41 11.87 -12.89
N ILE A 61 -16.66 12.46 -13.81
CA ILE A 61 -17.18 13.31 -14.87
C ILE A 61 -18.17 12.57 -15.79
N THR A 62 -17.93 11.27 -16.02
CA THR A 62 -18.76 10.40 -16.86
C THR A 62 -19.92 9.76 -16.09
N GLY A 63 -19.84 9.68 -14.77
CA GLY A 63 -20.75 8.88 -13.94
C GLY A 63 -20.55 7.38 -14.02
N GLU A 64 -19.43 6.91 -14.61
CA GLU A 64 -19.13 5.49 -14.82
C GLU A 64 -17.89 5.01 -14.08
N HIS A 65 -17.04 5.93 -13.60
CA HIS A 65 -15.81 5.62 -12.86
C HIS A 65 -15.93 5.97 -11.39
N SER A 66 -15.23 5.21 -10.57
CA SER A 66 -15.06 5.47 -9.14
C SER A 66 -13.62 5.14 -8.73
N CYS A 67 -13.24 5.38 -7.47
CA CYS A 67 -11.95 4.93 -6.96
C CYS A 67 -11.79 3.40 -7.10
N ALA A 68 -12.90 2.65 -6.91
CA ALA A 68 -12.94 1.20 -7.08
C ALA A 68 -12.75 0.73 -8.53
N SER A 69 -12.84 1.59 -9.53
CA SER A 69 -12.56 1.22 -10.92
C SER A 69 -11.09 0.85 -11.14
N CYS A 70 -10.17 1.55 -10.46
CA CYS A 70 -8.73 1.25 -10.46
C CYS A 70 -8.33 0.45 -9.22
N HIS A 71 -8.76 0.84 -8.03
CA HIS A 71 -8.44 0.16 -6.78
C HIS A 71 -9.51 -0.89 -6.43
N GLN A 72 -9.55 -1.99 -7.19
CA GLN A 72 -10.59 -3.02 -7.08
C GLN A 72 -10.40 -3.89 -5.82
N PRO A 73 -11.35 -3.92 -4.86
CA PRO A 73 -11.17 -4.69 -3.62
C PRO A 73 -10.94 -6.20 -3.85
N HIS A 74 -11.60 -6.78 -4.86
CA HIS A 74 -11.46 -8.20 -5.22
C HIS A 74 -10.13 -8.51 -5.95
N ARG A 75 -9.35 -7.48 -6.34
CA ARG A 75 -8.00 -7.57 -6.90
C ARG A 75 -6.96 -6.97 -5.97
N HIS A 76 -7.18 -7.06 -4.67
CA HIS A 76 -6.25 -6.53 -3.67
C HIS A 76 -5.97 -5.03 -3.86
N PHE A 77 -7.01 -4.26 -4.25
CA PHE A 77 -6.97 -2.82 -4.52
C PHE A 77 -6.00 -2.41 -5.65
N THR A 78 -5.84 -3.26 -6.66
CA THR A 78 -5.21 -2.95 -7.94
C THR A 78 -6.19 -3.20 -9.08
N ASP A 79 -5.84 -2.82 -10.32
CA ASP A 79 -6.67 -3.10 -11.51
C ASP A 79 -6.11 -4.24 -12.39
N GLY A 80 -4.90 -4.73 -12.08
CA GLY A 80 -4.20 -5.76 -12.84
C GLY A 80 -3.73 -5.30 -14.22
N ARG A 81 -3.76 -4.00 -14.50
CA ARG A 81 -3.29 -3.40 -15.75
C ARG A 81 -1.87 -2.90 -15.60
N ARG A 82 -1.17 -2.75 -16.73
CA ARG A 82 0.15 -2.13 -16.73
C ARG A 82 0.09 -0.72 -16.15
N THR A 83 -0.85 0.10 -16.62
CA THR A 83 -1.12 1.44 -16.14
C THR A 83 -2.62 1.68 -16.06
N ALA A 84 -3.05 2.55 -15.17
CA ALA A 84 -4.46 2.89 -14.97
C ALA A 84 -5.08 3.58 -16.21
N ILE A 85 -6.40 3.51 -16.32
CA ILE A 85 -7.18 4.24 -17.33
C ILE A 85 -8.18 5.13 -16.58
N GLY A 86 -8.15 6.42 -16.85
CA GLY A 86 -9.01 7.41 -16.24
C GLY A 86 -10.42 7.45 -16.81
N ALA A 87 -11.27 8.32 -16.26
CA ALA A 87 -12.70 8.40 -16.57
C ALA A 87 -13.00 8.82 -18.02
N LEU A 88 -12.10 9.50 -18.70
CA LEU A 88 -12.23 9.87 -20.12
C LEU A 88 -11.50 8.90 -21.07
N GLY A 89 -10.95 7.79 -20.55
CA GLY A 89 -10.17 6.85 -21.33
C GLY A 89 -8.67 7.19 -21.40
N ASP A 90 -8.23 8.22 -20.69
CA ASP A 90 -6.83 8.64 -20.64
C ASP A 90 -5.97 7.54 -20.02
N VAL A 91 -4.85 7.22 -20.67
CA VAL A 91 -3.88 6.26 -20.13
C VAL A 91 -2.99 6.97 -19.12
N HIS A 92 -3.04 6.51 -17.88
CA HIS A 92 -2.20 7.04 -16.82
C HIS A 92 -0.74 6.54 -16.95
N PRO A 93 0.28 7.36 -16.62
CA PRO A 93 1.68 6.93 -16.74
C PRO A 93 2.11 5.94 -15.64
N ARG A 94 1.27 5.68 -14.65
CA ARG A 94 1.59 4.86 -13.47
C ARG A 94 0.71 3.63 -13.34
N ASN A 95 1.30 2.57 -12.79
CA ASN A 95 0.58 1.40 -12.31
C ASN A 95 -0.26 1.74 -11.08
N THR A 96 -1.41 1.09 -10.93
CA THR A 96 -2.30 1.24 -9.77
C THR A 96 -1.70 0.53 -8.54
N PRO A 97 -1.20 1.25 -7.53
CA PRO A 97 -0.65 0.63 -6.33
C PRO A 97 -1.75 0.08 -5.43
N SER A 98 -1.47 -1.02 -4.73
CA SER A 98 -2.37 -1.53 -3.69
C SER A 98 -2.57 -0.52 -2.56
N LEU A 99 -3.77 -0.50 -1.97
CA LEU A 99 -4.12 0.38 -0.84
C LEU A 99 -3.96 -0.29 0.53
N TYR A 100 -3.44 -1.51 0.59
CA TYR A 100 -3.19 -2.16 1.88
C TYR A 100 -2.22 -1.34 2.74
N ASN A 101 -2.64 -1.10 3.98
CA ASN A 101 -1.87 -0.34 4.96
C ASN A 101 -1.49 1.09 4.51
N VAL A 102 -2.23 1.66 3.56
CA VAL A 102 -1.94 2.99 3.01
C VAL A 102 -1.90 4.08 4.10
N ALA A 103 -2.65 3.91 5.19
CA ALA A 103 -2.66 4.82 6.33
C ALA A 103 -1.29 5.05 6.99
N TYR A 104 -0.34 4.14 6.77
CA TYR A 104 1.00 4.20 7.36
C TYR A 104 2.06 4.80 6.43
N ASN A 105 1.72 5.11 5.20
CA ASN A 105 2.67 5.67 4.25
C ASN A 105 3.20 7.04 4.73
N ALA A 106 4.51 7.24 4.61
CA ALA A 106 5.13 8.53 4.93
C ALA A 106 4.92 9.57 3.82
N SER A 107 4.64 9.13 2.60
CA SER A 107 4.17 9.94 1.47
C SER A 107 3.22 9.12 0.61
N TYR A 108 2.46 9.78 -0.25
CA TYR A 108 1.46 9.17 -1.10
C TYR A 108 1.83 9.34 -2.58
N GLY A 109 1.12 8.62 -3.47
CA GLY A 109 1.54 8.52 -4.86
C GLY A 109 2.80 7.66 -5.04
N TRP A 110 3.40 7.68 -6.22
CA TRP A 110 4.63 6.96 -6.52
C TRP A 110 5.88 7.79 -6.24
N ASP A 111 5.88 9.06 -6.59
CA ASP A 111 7.03 9.96 -6.62
C ASP A 111 6.75 11.36 -6.06
N ASP A 112 5.58 11.61 -5.52
CA ASP A 112 5.24 12.90 -4.92
C ASP A 112 5.79 13.00 -3.50
N GLN A 113 6.75 13.91 -3.31
CA GLN A 113 7.40 14.14 -2.02
C GLN A 113 6.63 15.11 -1.12
N GLY A 114 5.69 15.86 -1.67
CA GLY A 114 4.91 16.89 -0.96
C GLY A 114 3.67 16.37 -0.29
N VAL A 115 3.07 15.28 -0.80
CA VAL A 115 1.80 14.74 -0.31
C VAL A 115 2.04 13.82 0.87
N THR A 116 1.62 14.24 2.05
CA THR A 116 1.89 13.55 3.32
C THR A 116 0.66 13.15 4.11
N SER A 117 -0.54 13.42 3.58
CA SER A 117 -1.82 12.96 4.16
C SER A 117 -2.70 12.29 3.10
N LEU A 118 -3.62 11.42 3.55
CA LEU A 118 -4.61 10.81 2.66
C LEU A 118 -5.56 11.86 2.10
N GLU A 119 -5.89 12.87 2.89
CA GLU A 119 -6.76 13.96 2.49
C GLU A 119 -6.15 14.76 1.32
N GLU A 120 -4.87 15.10 1.39
CA GLU A 120 -4.15 15.76 0.28
C GLU A 120 -4.05 14.87 -0.95
N GLN A 121 -3.79 13.57 -0.75
CA GLN A 121 -3.68 12.61 -1.87
C GLN A 121 -4.94 12.56 -2.72
N HIS A 122 -6.14 12.65 -2.11
CA HIS A 122 -7.39 12.57 -2.86
C HIS A 122 -7.63 13.75 -3.80
N VAL A 123 -7.01 14.89 -3.54
CA VAL A 123 -7.09 16.05 -4.43
C VAL A 123 -6.53 15.71 -5.82
N ILE A 124 -5.49 14.88 -5.89
CA ILE A 124 -4.85 14.51 -7.17
C ILE A 124 -5.81 13.71 -8.06
N PRO A 125 -6.28 12.50 -7.71
CA PRO A 125 -7.15 11.72 -8.58
C PRO A 125 -8.53 12.35 -8.78
N MET A 126 -9.00 13.20 -7.88
CA MET A 126 -10.29 13.87 -8.03
C MET A 126 -10.23 15.03 -9.02
N PHE A 127 -9.15 15.81 -9.04
CA PHE A 127 -9.10 17.09 -9.77
C PHE A 127 -8.02 17.16 -10.85
N ASN A 128 -7.19 16.12 -11.02
CA ASN A 128 -6.19 16.12 -12.07
C ASN A 128 -6.85 16.21 -13.46
N THR A 129 -6.28 17.03 -14.34
CA THR A 129 -6.81 17.29 -15.69
C THR A 129 -6.01 16.60 -16.79
N GLU A 130 -4.79 16.14 -16.50
CA GLU A 130 -3.89 15.50 -17.47
C GLU A 130 -2.99 14.46 -16.77
N PRO A 131 -3.37 13.17 -16.82
CA PRO A 131 -4.62 12.59 -17.30
C PRO A 131 -5.79 12.86 -16.35
N VAL A 132 -7.02 12.87 -16.87
CA VAL A 132 -8.23 12.93 -16.04
C VAL A 132 -8.44 11.57 -15.40
N GLU A 133 -8.26 11.47 -14.09
CA GLU A 133 -8.54 10.22 -13.35
C GLU A 133 -10.02 10.09 -13.04
N LEU A 134 -10.60 11.04 -12.30
CA LEU A 134 -12.01 11.04 -11.92
C LEU A 134 -12.80 12.21 -12.55
N GLY A 135 -12.22 13.42 -12.57
CA GLY A 135 -12.89 14.64 -13.07
C GLY A 135 -14.05 15.09 -12.16
N PHE A 136 -13.78 15.05 -10.85
CA PHE A 136 -14.75 15.47 -9.83
C PHE A 136 -15.14 16.94 -9.99
N SER A 137 -16.42 17.26 -9.79
CA SER A 137 -16.95 18.58 -10.01
C SER A 137 -18.09 18.95 -9.05
N LYS A 138 -18.59 20.20 -9.16
CA LYS A 138 -19.78 20.62 -8.43
C LYS A 138 -20.99 19.72 -8.71
N LYS A 139 -21.16 19.22 -9.94
CA LYS A 139 -22.25 18.30 -10.31
C LYS A 139 -22.20 17.02 -9.46
N SER A 140 -21.01 16.52 -9.14
CA SER A 140 -20.84 15.36 -8.26
C SER A 140 -21.38 15.65 -6.86
N ILE A 141 -21.08 16.81 -6.29
CA ILE A 141 -21.62 17.23 -4.97
C ILE A 141 -23.14 17.40 -5.02
N ASP A 142 -23.66 18.09 -6.04
CA ASP A 142 -25.11 18.32 -6.18
C ASP A 142 -25.87 16.98 -6.25
N SER A 143 -25.32 15.97 -6.93
CA SER A 143 -25.92 14.64 -7.02
C SER A 143 -25.99 13.91 -5.67
N LEU A 144 -24.97 14.08 -4.81
CA LEU A 144 -24.96 13.51 -3.46
C LEU A 144 -25.89 14.30 -2.52
N THR A 145 -25.91 15.62 -2.65
CA THR A 145 -26.73 16.49 -1.80
C THR A 145 -28.24 16.28 -2.05
N SER A 146 -28.63 15.92 -3.27
CA SER A 146 -30.04 15.63 -3.62
C SER A 146 -30.48 14.20 -3.25
N ASP A 147 -29.57 13.32 -2.86
CA ASP A 147 -29.86 11.93 -2.50
C ASP A 147 -30.14 11.81 -0.99
N PRO A 148 -31.39 11.45 -0.56
CA PRO A 148 -31.73 11.33 0.86
C PRO A 148 -30.86 10.33 1.63
N HIS A 149 -30.38 9.27 0.98
CA HIS A 149 -29.51 8.28 1.62
C HIS A 149 -28.12 8.87 1.92
N TYR A 150 -27.60 9.70 1.02
CA TYR A 150 -26.34 10.42 1.28
C TYR A 150 -26.53 11.54 2.27
N GLN A 151 -27.65 12.30 2.23
CA GLN A 151 -27.95 13.32 3.24
C GLN A 151 -27.89 12.73 4.66
N LEU A 152 -28.57 11.61 4.90
CA LEU A 152 -28.54 10.92 6.20
C LEU A 152 -27.15 10.43 6.58
N ALA A 153 -26.40 9.88 5.60
CA ALA A 153 -25.06 9.37 5.85
C ALA A 153 -24.07 10.48 6.20
N PHE A 154 -24.09 11.61 5.48
CA PHE A 154 -23.27 12.79 5.80
C PHE A 154 -23.66 13.41 7.15
N GLN A 155 -24.97 13.50 7.43
CA GLN A 155 -25.42 14.00 8.74
C GLN A 155 -24.93 13.11 9.88
N LYS A 156 -24.97 11.78 9.72
CA LYS A 156 -24.48 10.83 10.72
C LYS A 156 -22.96 10.90 10.90
N ALA A 157 -22.20 11.04 9.81
CA ALA A 157 -20.75 11.03 9.83
C ALA A 157 -20.12 12.35 10.27
N PHE A 158 -20.69 13.48 9.84
CA PHE A 158 -20.06 14.81 9.97
C PHE A 158 -20.99 15.88 10.56
N GLN A 159 -22.24 15.55 10.88
CA GLN A 159 -23.27 16.51 11.32
C GLN A 159 -23.44 17.68 10.31
N SER A 160 -23.28 17.40 9.04
CA SER A 160 -23.24 18.37 7.96
C SER A 160 -23.75 17.74 6.65
N THR A 161 -23.90 18.55 5.61
CA THR A 161 -24.26 18.12 4.25
C THR A 161 -23.03 17.63 3.47
N ALA A 162 -23.27 17.07 2.27
CA ALA A 162 -22.21 16.74 1.33
C ALA A 162 -21.42 18.00 0.94
N SER A 163 -20.10 17.88 0.96
CA SER A 163 -19.15 18.87 0.47
C SER A 163 -17.91 18.16 -0.02
N THR A 164 -17.10 18.80 -0.87
CA THR A 164 -15.81 18.26 -1.32
C THR A 164 -14.96 17.82 -0.15
N THR A 165 -14.83 18.64 0.89
CA THR A 165 -14.05 18.33 2.09
C THR A 165 -14.58 17.09 2.80
N ASN A 166 -15.91 16.96 2.98
CA ASN A 166 -16.50 15.82 3.67
C ASN A 166 -16.40 14.53 2.84
N VAL A 167 -16.49 14.61 1.51
CA VAL A 167 -16.22 13.47 0.60
C VAL A 167 -14.79 12.98 0.77
N ILE A 168 -13.80 13.88 0.71
CA ILE A 168 -12.39 13.56 0.92
C ILE A 168 -12.17 12.94 2.30
N LYS A 169 -12.69 13.55 3.36
CA LYS A 169 -12.55 13.06 4.74
C LYS A 169 -13.17 11.67 4.92
N ALA A 170 -14.33 11.42 4.34
CA ALA A 170 -14.97 10.11 4.40
C ALA A 170 -14.14 9.04 3.69
N ILE A 171 -13.70 9.29 2.45
CA ILE A 171 -12.89 8.32 1.70
C ILE A 171 -11.57 8.07 2.44
N ALA A 172 -10.90 9.10 2.95
CA ALA A 172 -9.68 8.97 3.75
C ALA A 172 -9.92 8.14 5.02
N SER A 173 -11.08 8.28 5.69
CA SER A 173 -11.48 7.47 6.83
C SER A 173 -11.62 5.98 6.45
N TYR A 174 -12.24 5.68 5.32
CA TYR A 174 -12.32 4.30 4.80
C TYR A 174 -10.93 3.74 4.51
N LEU A 175 -10.07 4.48 3.80
CA LEU A 175 -8.73 4.01 3.46
C LEU A 175 -7.88 3.70 4.70
N ARG A 176 -8.11 4.39 5.82
CA ARG A 176 -7.45 4.09 7.09
C ARG A 176 -7.85 2.73 7.67
N THR A 177 -8.96 2.16 7.23
CA THR A 177 -9.41 0.82 7.67
C THR A 177 -8.88 -0.32 6.81
N ILE A 178 -8.29 -0.03 5.63
CA ILE A 178 -7.86 -1.07 4.68
C ILE A 178 -6.60 -1.76 5.18
N ARG A 179 -6.73 -3.05 5.48
CA ARG A 179 -5.65 -3.93 5.93
C ARG A 179 -5.63 -5.22 5.14
N PRO A 180 -4.46 -5.82 4.92
CA PRO A 180 -4.40 -7.17 4.39
C PRO A 180 -4.96 -8.17 5.42
N PRO A 181 -5.47 -9.31 4.98
CA PRO A 181 -5.73 -10.42 5.87
C PRO A 181 -4.43 -10.91 6.53
N SER A 182 -4.56 -11.64 7.65
CA SER A 182 -3.43 -12.32 8.28
C SER A 182 -2.79 -13.30 7.29
N THR A 183 -1.48 -13.22 7.12
CA THR A 183 -0.72 -14.00 6.15
C THR A 183 0.07 -15.13 6.85
N ALA A 184 0.70 -16.02 6.06
CA ALA A 184 1.58 -17.04 6.61
C ALA A 184 2.78 -16.41 7.34
N PHE A 185 3.32 -15.29 6.81
CA PHE A 185 4.36 -14.52 7.48
C PHE A 185 3.89 -14.01 8.86
N ASP A 186 2.68 -13.45 8.95
CA ASP A 186 2.15 -12.93 10.22
C ASP A 186 1.98 -14.04 11.26
N ARG A 187 1.47 -15.20 10.85
CA ARG A 187 1.33 -16.37 11.75
C ARG A 187 2.68 -16.86 12.25
N TYR A 188 3.69 -16.91 11.36
CA TYR A 188 5.04 -17.32 11.72
C TYR A 188 5.70 -16.36 12.72
N VAL A 189 5.58 -15.03 12.49
CA VAL A 189 6.29 -14.02 13.28
C VAL A 189 5.57 -13.66 14.57
N PHE A 190 4.23 -13.61 14.55
CA PHE A 190 3.45 -13.04 15.65
C PHE A 190 2.58 -14.06 16.41
N HIS A 191 2.41 -15.28 15.88
CA HIS A 191 1.55 -16.28 16.49
C HIS A 191 2.26 -17.59 16.85
N ASP A 192 3.61 -17.62 16.78
CA ASP A 192 4.43 -18.80 17.10
C ASP A 192 4.11 -20.04 16.23
N GLU A 193 3.48 -19.84 15.07
CA GLU A 193 3.16 -20.91 14.13
C GLU A 193 4.39 -21.23 13.26
N HIS A 194 5.33 -21.97 13.83
CA HIS A 194 6.62 -22.26 13.18
C HIS A 194 6.50 -23.01 11.84
N ASP A 195 5.39 -23.74 11.63
CA ASP A 195 5.11 -24.46 10.38
C ASP A 195 4.35 -23.61 9.35
N ALA A 196 4.02 -22.34 9.66
CA ALA A 196 3.33 -21.44 8.72
C ALA A 196 4.20 -21.08 7.51
N LEU A 197 5.53 -21.14 7.64
CA LEU A 197 6.47 -20.95 6.54
C LEU A 197 7.14 -22.27 6.16
N SER A 198 7.20 -22.57 4.87
CA SER A 198 8.02 -23.67 4.34
C SER A 198 9.51 -23.41 4.57
N ASP A 199 10.34 -24.44 4.47
CA ASP A 199 11.80 -24.28 4.54
C ASP A 199 12.34 -23.34 3.47
N ALA A 200 11.76 -23.38 2.27
CA ALA A 200 12.11 -22.48 1.18
C ALA A 200 11.75 -21.02 1.55
N ALA A 201 10.55 -20.78 2.07
CA ALA A 201 10.14 -19.44 2.50
C ALA A 201 10.99 -18.90 3.65
N ARG A 202 11.44 -19.77 4.59
CA ARG A 202 12.35 -19.38 5.67
C ARG A 202 13.72 -18.97 5.12
N ARG A 203 14.30 -19.73 4.18
CA ARG A 203 15.55 -19.33 3.52
C ARG A 203 15.38 -18.03 2.72
N GLY A 204 14.22 -17.85 2.06
CA GLY A 204 13.87 -16.62 1.37
C GLY A 204 13.76 -15.42 2.31
N LEU A 205 13.19 -15.60 3.50
CA LEU A 205 13.15 -14.58 4.56
C LEU A 205 14.59 -14.18 4.98
N ASP A 206 15.47 -15.14 5.23
CA ASP A 206 16.87 -14.87 5.58
C ASP A 206 17.59 -14.10 4.47
N LEU A 207 17.37 -14.48 3.22
CA LEU A 207 17.91 -13.80 2.05
C LEU A 207 17.38 -12.35 1.94
N PHE A 208 16.09 -12.13 2.11
CA PHE A 208 15.46 -10.81 2.02
C PHE A 208 16.04 -9.82 3.04
N PHE A 209 16.27 -10.26 4.26
CA PHE A 209 16.87 -9.45 5.33
C PHE A 209 18.40 -9.46 5.34
N SER A 210 19.04 -10.19 4.43
CA SER A 210 20.50 -10.23 4.35
C SER A 210 21.09 -8.91 3.85
N PRO A 211 22.23 -8.46 4.40
CA PRO A 211 22.96 -7.30 3.85
C PRO A 211 23.43 -7.52 2.40
N ARG A 212 23.59 -8.78 1.98
CA ARG A 212 24.02 -9.15 0.62
C ARG A 212 23.05 -8.67 -0.43
N LEU A 213 21.74 -8.81 -0.19
CA LEU A 213 20.71 -8.44 -1.15
C LEU A 213 20.16 -7.04 -0.89
N GLY A 214 20.12 -6.58 0.36
CA GLY A 214 19.70 -5.24 0.74
C GLY A 214 18.22 -4.94 0.51
N CYS A 215 17.34 -5.94 0.31
CA CYS A 215 15.92 -5.73 0.06
C CYS A 215 15.26 -4.96 1.21
N SER A 216 15.60 -5.30 2.45
CA SER A 216 15.08 -4.65 3.66
C SER A 216 15.56 -3.22 3.86
N THR A 217 16.54 -2.71 3.10
CA THR A 217 16.94 -1.29 3.18
C THR A 217 15.86 -0.35 2.63
N CYS A 218 15.03 -0.86 1.72
CA CYS A 218 13.90 -0.13 1.14
C CYS A 218 12.55 -0.69 1.62
N HIS A 219 12.45 -2.00 1.77
CA HIS A 219 11.24 -2.72 2.17
C HIS A 219 11.33 -3.19 3.64
N ALA A 220 11.72 -2.28 4.53
CA ALA A 220 11.64 -2.49 5.98
C ALA A 220 10.22 -2.25 6.48
N SER A 221 9.99 -2.39 7.76
CA SER A 221 8.72 -2.19 8.45
C SER A 221 7.72 -3.35 8.29
N LEU A 222 6.67 -3.33 9.11
CA LEU A 222 5.58 -4.31 9.10
C LEU A 222 4.76 -4.33 7.80
N THR A 223 4.81 -3.24 7.04
CA THR A 223 4.14 -3.12 5.75
C THR A 223 5.02 -3.56 4.57
N PHE A 224 6.30 -3.87 4.81
CA PHE A 224 7.27 -4.12 3.76
C PHE A 224 7.28 -3.00 2.70
N SER A 225 7.05 -1.77 3.14
CA SER A 225 7.19 -0.55 2.34
C SER A 225 8.39 0.26 2.84
N GLY A 226 8.54 1.48 2.39
CA GLY A 226 9.46 2.44 2.98
C GLY A 226 9.14 2.77 4.45
N PRO A 227 9.72 3.82 5.00
CA PRO A 227 9.43 4.25 6.35
C PRO A 227 7.94 4.46 6.58
N ILE A 228 7.42 3.98 7.72
CA ILE A 228 6.02 4.14 8.10
C ILE A 228 5.84 5.27 9.10
N ARG A 229 4.69 5.94 9.02
CA ARG A 229 4.24 6.95 9.99
C ARG A 229 3.10 6.39 10.83
N HIS A 230 3.18 6.63 12.14
CA HIS A 230 2.15 6.27 13.09
C HIS A 230 2.21 7.23 14.30
N GLN A 231 1.31 7.10 15.27
CA GLN A 231 1.22 8.04 16.38
C GLN A 231 2.55 8.23 17.13
N ALA A 232 3.34 7.17 17.29
CA ALA A 232 4.63 7.23 18.00
C ALA A 232 5.84 7.51 17.09
N SER A 233 5.67 7.63 15.76
CA SER A 233 6.77 7.84 14.82
C SER A 233 6.35 8.69 13.62
N GLN A 234 7.02 9.82 13.45
CA GLN A 234 6.85 10.75 12.32
C GLN A 234 7.96 10.55 11.28
N ALA A 235 8.13 9.31 10.81
CA ALA A 235 9.17 8.99 9.83
C ALA A 235 9.03 9.88 8.57
N LYS A 236 10.17 10.35 8.06
CA LYS A 236 10.22 11.10 6.81
C LYS A 236 10.11 10.15 5.63
N PRO A 237 9.48 10.57 4.51
CA PRO A 237 9.46 9.78 3.30
C PRO A 237 10.87 9.58 2.74
N VAL A 238 11.09 8.40 2.14
CA VAL A 238 12.35 8.06 1.46
C VAL A 238 12.00 7.54 0.06
N PHE A 239 12.74 8.03 -0.91
CA PHE A 239 12.57 7.69 -2.33
C PHE A 239 13.82 7.04 -2.87
N HIS A 240 13.64 6.09 -3.79
CA HIS A 240 14.70 5.25 -4.32
C HIS A 240 14.70 5.24 -5.84
N VAL A 241 15.85 5.40 -6.45
CA VAL A 241 16.03 5.20 -7.89
C VAL A 241 16.15 3.70 -8.13
N THR A 242 15.19 3.13 -8.85
CA THR A 242 15.13 1.69 -9.15
C THR A 242 15.64 1.35 -10.54
N GLY A 243 15.88 2.33 -11.40
CA GLY A 243 16.36 2.14 -12.77
C GLY A 243 15.36 1.48 -13.72
N VAL A 244 14.12 1.24 -13.28
CA VAL A 244 13.07 0.64 -14.11
C VAL A 244 12.80 1.52 -15.32
N SER A 245 12.71 0.90 -16.52
CA SER A 245 12.52 1.59 -17.81
C SER A 245 13.53 2.71 -18.08
N GLY A 246 14.75 2.60 -17.50
CA GLY A 246 15.80 3.62 -17.63
C GLY A 246 15.55 4.89 -16.81
N SER A 247 14.50 4.91 -15.97
CA SER A 247 14.16 6.09 -15.18
C SER A 247 15.23 6.40 -14.12
N ARG A 248 15.58 7.67 -14.02
CA ARG A 248 16.41 8.22 -12.94
C ARG A 248 15.58 8.89 -11.83
N HIS A 249 14.26 8.90 -11.95
CA HIS A 249 13.37 9.37 -10.89
C HIS A 249 13.44 8.43 -9.69
N ALA A 250 13.25 9.00 -8.52
CA ALA A 250 13.19 8.26 -7.29
C ALA A 250 11.73 8.04 -6.90
N PHE A 251 11.40 6.80 -6.55
CA PHE A 251 10.06 6.36 -6.20
C PHE A 251 10.01 5.87 -4.76
N ARG A 252 8.85 6.00 -4.16
CA ARG A 252 8.54 5.39 -2.87
C ARG A 252 8.56 3.86 -3.01
N ALA A 253 9.10 3.15 -2.02
CA ALA A 253 8.95 1.71 -1.94
C ALA A 253 7.50 1.38 -1.57
N PRO A 254 6.71 0.72 -2.45
CA PRO A 254 5.34 0.33 -2.15
C PRO A 254 5.33 -0.84 -1.16
N THR A 255 4.16 -1.10 -0.55
CA THR A 255 3.98 -2.30 0.26
C THR A 255 4.20 -3.57 -0.55
N LEU A 256 4.84 -4.58 0.06
CA LEU A 256 4.90 -5.94 -0.50
C LEU A 256 3.84 -6.86 0.10
N ARG A 257 2.97 -6.33 0.97
CA ARG A 257 1.85 -7.13 1.47
C ARG A 257 0.92 -7.52 0.32
N MET A 258 0.59 -8.80 0.26
CA MET A 258 -0.22 -9.40 -0.80
C MET A 258 0.40 -9.30 -2.21
N ILE A 259 1.73 -9.10 -2.30
CA ILE A 259 2.44 -8.83 -3.57
C ILE A 259 2.18 -9.90 -4.65
N ARG A 260 1.98 -11.16 -4.27
CA ARG A 260 1.68 -12.24 -5.20
C ARG A 260 0.42 -12.03 -6.04
N HIS A 261 -0.46 -11.12 -5.63
CA HIS A 261 -1.76 -10.86 -6.25
C HIS A 261 -1.83 -9.52 -6.99
N THR A 262 -0.75 -8.73 -6.96
CA THR A 262 -0.76 -7.34 -7.42
C THR A 262 0.10 -7.09 -8.67
N ALA A 263 0.37 -8.15 -9.45
CA ALA A 263 1.01 -8.00 -10.75
C ALA A 263 0.12 -7.16 -11.70
N PRO A 264 0.73 -6.43 -12.67
CA PRO A 264 2.17 -6.27 -12.92
C PRO A 264 2.85 -5.30 -11.95
N TYR A 265 4.16 -5.35 -11.88
CA TYR A 265 4.98 -4.69 -10.87
C TYR A 265 5.68 -3.43 -11.38
N MET A 266 6.25 -2.68 -10.45
CA MET A 266 6.93 -1.39 -10.59
C MET A 266 5.98 -0.22 -10.86
N HIS A 267 6.53 1.00 -10.82
CA HIS A 267 5.75 2.24 -10.95
C HIS A 267 5.04 2.38 -12.30
N ASP A 268 5.54 1.72 -13.32
CA ASP A 268 5.01 1.74 -14.69
C ASP A 268 4.40 0.39 -15.14
N GLY A 269 4.31 -0.59 -14.23
CA GLY A 269 3.78 -1.91 -14.51
C GLY A 269 4.54 -2.68 -15.59
N SER A 270 5.83 -2.40 -15.77
CA SER A 270 6.63 -2.98 -16.87
C SER A 270 7.08 -4.43 -16.62
N LEU A 271 7.04 -4.91 -15.37
CA LEU A 271 7.48 -6.24 -15.01
C LEU A 271 6.29 -7.13 -14.65
N GLY A 272 6.14 -8.25 -15.36
CA GLY A 272 4.96 -9.11 -15.26
C GLY A 272 5.00 -10.09 -14.11
N THR A 273 6.20 -10.53 -13.70
CA THR A 273 6.40 -11.59 -12.71
C THR A 273 7.36 -11.18 -11.60
N MET A 274 7.35 -11.89 -10.48
CA MET A 274 8.34 -11.67 -9.40
C MET A 274 9.74 -12.05 -9.87
N GLU A 275 9.85 -13.06 -10.72
CA GLU A 275 11.10 -13.46 -11.38
C GLU A 275 11.70 -12.30 -12.18
N ASP A 276 10.87 -11.58 -12.96
CA ASP A 276 11.31 -10.40 -13.72
C ASP A 276 11.81 -9.30 -12.79
N VAL A 277 11.14 -9.09 -11.66
CA VAL A 277 11.56 -8.11 -10.64
C VAL A 277 12.92 -8.48 -10.05
N LEU A 278 13.12 -9.75 -9.66
CA LEU A 278 14.39 -10.21 -9.11
C LEU A 278 15.51 -10.15 -10.15
N LYS A 279 15.23 -10.50 -11.41
CA LYS A 279 16.16 -10.37 -12.53
C LYS A 279 16.54 -8.91 -12.80
N HIS A 280 15.57 -8.00 -12.73
CA HIS A 280 15.82 -6.56 -12.86
C HIS A 280 16.81 -6.08 -11.79
N TYR A 281 16.56 -6.40 -10.52
CA TYR A 281 17.44 -5.98 -9.42
C TYR A 281 18.85 -6.58 -9.47
N GLN A 282 19.05 -7.72 -10.12
CA GLN A 282 20.39 -8.28 -10.38
C GLN A 282 21.14 -7.52 -11.48
N SER A 283 20.42 -6.89 -12.41
CA SER A 283 20.99 -6.19 -13.56
C SER A 283 21.21 -4.70 -13.34
N VAL A 284 20.44 -4.10 -12.42
CA VAL A 284 20.47 -2.65 -12.21
C VAL A 284 21.64 -2.22 -11.35
N SER A 285 22.20 -1.05 -11.68
CA SER A 285 23.17 -0.34 -10.83
C SER A 285 22.53 0.97 -10.40
N ALA A 286 22.03 1.01 -9.16
CA ALA A 286 21.40 2.19 -8.61
C ALA A 286 21.91 2.46 -7.19
N PRO A 287 21.88 3.71 -6.72
CA PRO A 287 22.26 4.02 -5.35
C PRO A 287 21.45 3.19 -4.35
N ARG A 288 22.13 2.68 -3.32
CA ARG A 288 21.55 1.85 -2.24
C ARG A 288 21.06 0.46 -2.66
N ILE A 289 21.22 0.05 -3.92
CA ILE A 289 20.97 -1.32 -4.34
C ILE A 289 22.31 -2.03 -4.46
N PRO A 290 22.64 -3.00 -3.58
CA PRO A 290 23.87 -3.76 -3.68
C PRO A 290 23.93 -4.50 -5.02
N ARG A 291 25.10 -4.69 -5.57
CA ARG A 291 25.28 -5.63 -6.69
C ARG A 291 25.27 -7.04 -6.14
N PHE A 292 24.37 -7.87 -6.62
CA PHE A 292 24.28 -9.27 -6.24
C PHE A 292 23.91 -10.16 -7.42
N GLN A 293 24.17 -11.45 -7.25
CA GLN A 293 23.66 -12.51 -8.13
C GLN A 293 22.94 -13.55 -7.27
N LEU A 294 21.86 -14.10 -7.79
CA LEU A 294 21.08 -15.17 -7.19
C LEU A 294 21.31 -16.46 -7.94
N LYS A 295 21.47 -17.55 -7.20
CA LYS A 295 21.30 -18.90 -7.75
C LYS A 295 19.81 -19.15 -8.02
N ASP A 296 19.50 -20.09 -8.89
CA ASP A 296 18.11 -20.43 -9.18
C ASP A 296 17.34 -20.84 -7.91
N THR A 297 17.98 -21.59 -7.02
CA THR A 297 17.39 -21.96 -5.72
C THR A 297 17.12 -20.77 -4.82
N GLU A 298 18.01 -19.78 -4.79
CA GLU A 298 17.82 -18.55 -4.01
C GLU A 298 16.71 -17.68 -4.57
N THR A 299 16.57 -17.66 -5.92
CA THR A 299 15.47 -16.99 -6.59
C THR A 299 14.12 -17.60 -6.19
N GLN A 300 14.03 -18.95 -6.20
CA GLN A 300 12.82 -19.65 -5.77
C GLN A 300 12.53 -19.45 -4.28
N ASP A 301 13.54 -19.53 -3.42
CA ASP A 301 13.38 -19.30 -1.98
C ASP A 301 12.83 -17.88 -1.69
N LEU A 302 13.36 -16.85 -2.37
CA LEU A 302 12.85 -15.47 -2.25
C LEU A 302 11.40 -15.33 -2.72
N ILE A 303 11.05 -15.96 -3.84
CA ILE A 303 9.68 -15.95 -4.36
C ILE A 303 8.74 -16.65 -3.39
N GLU A 304 9.13 -17.81 -2.84
CA GLU A 304 8.33 -18.50 -1.84
C GLU A 304 8.13 -17.65 -0.58
N PHE A 305 9.13 -16.91 -0.14
CA PHE A 305 8.98 -15.94 0.94
C PHE A 305 8.00 -14.81 0.56
N LEU A 306 8.19 -14.15 -0.58
CA LEU A 306 7.33 -13.05 -1.02
C LEU A 306 5.87 -13.45 -1.16
N LYS A 307 5.59 -14.71 -1.52
CA LYS A 307 4.23 -15.26 -1.57
C LYS A 307 3.56 -15.38 -0.20
N THR A 308 4.32 -15.31 0.88
CA THR A 308 3.79 -15.42 2.26
C THR A 308 3.37 -14.08 2.86
N LEU A 309 3.67 -12.96 2.16
CA LEU A 309 3.38 -11.60 2.64
C LEU A 309 1.89 -11.20 2.39
#